data_6880078707b5b2f548c581abc860b33e
#
_entry.id   6880078707b5b2f548c581abc860b33e
#
_cell.length_a   1.000
_cell.length_b   1.000
_cell.length_c   1.000
_cell.angle_alpha   90.00
_cell.angle_beta   90.00
_cell.angle_gamma   90.00
#
_symmetry.space_group_name_H-M   'P 1'
#
loop_
_entity.id
_entity.type
_entity.pdbx_description
1 polymer ?
#
loop_
_entity_poly.entity_id
_entity_poly.type
_entity_poly.pdbx_seq_one_letter_code
_entity_poly.pdbx_strand_id
1 'polypeptide(L)'
;RVGDFSLLDQDGYHHSMSWYDDHKMIALLVQANDSQAAADALPAFDALKAKYDGQGVEFMMINPMGKHNRSAVQAKAAVYAVDIPILMDDARVISEALGIERAGEVLLYNPRSFMVEYQGSVAASEKAIQEVLAGEDVSVASVATSGPVISYAATAVPSYIADIAPILADNCATCHREGGIAPFAMDSHTMVQGWSPMIREVLMTKRMPPGQIDGHIGEFINDRLITDEEVRNVIAWADAGAPKDGDTDPLTELTWSTSKWSLSDKPDLVLKVPSQQVPATGVLEYRDVAVKIDLDGKDRWVRGTEYIPGDRTVLHHTINSLSFPEEVGKRRGRNNPDKASITA
;
A
#
# COMPACT_ATOMS: atom_id res chain seq x y z
N ARG A 1 19.74 0.46 -7.68
CA ARG A 1 18.87 -0.25 -6.73
C ARG A 1 17.53 0.46 -6.70
N VAL A 2 16.46 -0.27 -7.01
CA VAL A 2 15.10 0.28 -7.06
C VAL A 2 14.49 0.34 -5.65
N GLY A 3 14.69 -0.67 -4.86
CA GLY A 3 14.02 -0.95 -3.61
C GLY A 3 12.93 -2.00 -3.79
N ASP A 4 12.28 -2.38 -2.68
CA ASP A 4 11.05 -3.18 -2.72
C ASP A 4 9.89 -2.31 -3.21
N PHE A 5 8.91 -2.92 -3.84
CA PHE A 5 7.70 -2.23 -4.27
C PHE A 5 6.49 -3.18 -4.32
N SER A 6 5.31 -2.59 -4.32
CA SER A 6 4.06 -3.33 -4.45
C SER A 6 3.11 -2.63 -5.42
N LEU A 7 2.43 -3.43 -6.24
CA LEU A 7 1.41 -2.96 -7.18
C LEU A 7 0.19 -3.89 -7.14
N LEU A 8 -0.95 -3.37 -7.52
CA LEU A 8 -2.11 -4.18 -7.87
C LEU A 8 -1.99 -4.62 -9.31
N ASP A 9 -2.46 -5.82 -9.61
CA ASP A 9 -2.63 -6.22 -11.01
C ASP A 9 -3.96 -5.71 -11.61
N GLN A 10 -4.21 -6.02 -12.86
CA GLN A 10 -5.42 -5.63 -13.58
C GLN A 10 -6.73 -6.15 -12.92
N ASP A 11 -6.66 -7.18 -12.10
CA ASP A 11 -7.82 -7.78 -11.43
C ASP A 11 -7.92 -7.36 -9.96
N GLY A 12 -6.94 -6.58 -9.46
CA GLY A 12 -6.90 -6.02 -8.12
C GLY A 12 -6.17 -6.89 -7.11
N TYR A 13 -5.47 -7.94 -7.53
CA TYR A 13 -4.62 -8.69 -6.63
C TYR A 13 -3.34 -7.92 -6.31
N HIS A 14 -2.95 -7.94 -5.05
CA HIS A 14 -1.77 -7.25 -4.57
C HIS A 14 -0.53 -8.13 -4.77
N HIS A 15 0.50 -7.55 -5.37
CA HIS A 15 1.82 -8.16 -5.56
C HIS A 15 2.88 -7.32 -4.86
N SER A 16 3.57 -7.88 -3.89
CA SER A 16 4.75 -7.28 -3.25
C SER A 16 5.98 -8.05 -3.71
N MET A 17 7.00 -7.37 -4.21
CA MET A 17 8.17 -8.04 -4.77
C MET A 17 8.94 -8.85 -3.74
N SER A 18 8.93 -8.42 -2.48
CA SER A 18 9.51 -9.19 -1.36
C SER A 18 8.81 -10.51 -1.07
N TRP A 19 7.58 -10.75 -1.56
CA TRP A 19 6.91 -12.04 -1.42
C TRP A 19 7.49 -13.14 -2.31
N TYR A 20 8.29 -12.73 -3.31
CA TYR A 20 8.95 -13.62 -4.28
C TYR A 20 10.41 -13.86 -3.93
N ASP A 21 10.80 -13.71 -2.66
CA ASP A 21 12.17 -13.88 -2.20
C ASP A 21 12.69 -15.34 -2.28
N ASP A 22 11.81 -16.30 -2.49
CA ASP A 22 12.12 -17.68 -2.84
C ASP A 22 12.50 -17.86 -4.32
N HIS A 23 12.15 -16.89 -5.19
CA HIS A 23 12.58 -16.85 -6.59
C HIS A 23 13.97 -16.21 -6.74
N LYS A 24 14.67 -16.58 -7.81
CA LYS A 24 15.96 -15.96 -8.17
C LYS A 24 15.77 -14.64 -8.89
N MET A 25 14.67 -14.51 -9.65
CA MET A 25 14.32 -13.30 -10.37
C MET A 25 12.83 -13.23 -10.72
N ILE A 26 12.40 -12.01 -11.01
CA ILE A 26 11.10 -11.70 -11.59
C ILE A 26 11.35 -11.11 -12.97
N ALA A 27 10.77 -11.71 -14.00
CA ALA A 27 10.79 -11.21 -15.37
C ALA A 27 9.57 -10.30 -15.57
N LEU A 28 9.80 -9.03 -15.89
CA LEU A 28 8.78 -8.01 -16.10
C LEU A 28 8.75 -7.59 -17.57
N LEU A 29 7.71 -7.96 -18.32
CA LEU A 29 7.48 -7.43 -19.67
C LEU A 29 6.72 -6.11 -19.58
N VAL A 30 7.25 -5.06 -20.20
CA VAL A 30 6.61 -3.74 -20.23
C VAL A 30 5.45 -3.74 -21.23
N GLN A 31 4.23 -3.72 -20.70
CA GLN A 31 3.00 -3.69 -21.46
C GLN A 31 2.50 -2.25 -21.61
N ALA A 32 2.06 -1.88 -22.80
CA ALA A 32 1.32 -0.65 -23.06
C ALA A 32 0.16 -0.98 -24.01
N ASN A 33 -1.03 -0.46 -23.70
CA ASN A 33 -2.28 -0.90 -24.33
C ASN A 33 -2.28 -0.83 -25.87
N ASP A 34 -1.70 0.22 -26.43
CA ASP A 34 -1.69 0.47 -27.87
C ASP A 34 -0.34 0.15 -28.52
N SER A 35 0.53 -0.55 -27.80
CA SER A 35 1.86 -0.88 -28.31
C SER A 35 1.87 -2.21 -29.07
N GLN A 36 2.10 -2.13 -30.38
CA GLN A 36 2.34 -3.33 -31.19
C GLN A 36 3.61 -4.05 -30.72
N ALA A 37 4.65 -3.32 -30.30
CA ALA A 37 5.89 -3.93 -29.82
C ALA A 37 5.67 -4.79 -28.56
N ALA A 38 4.79 -4.36 -27.64
CA ALA A 38 4.43 -5.17 -26.47
C ALA A 38 3.64 -6.42 -26.89
N ALA A 39 2.71 -6.29 -27.84
CA ALA A 39 1.95 -7.42 -28.37
C ALA A 39 2.84 -8.43 -29.11
N ASP A 40 3.79 -7.95 -29.90
CA ASP A 40 4.74 -8.79 -30.65
C ASP A 40 5.74 -9.52 -29.73
N ALA A 41 6.08 -8.91 -28.59
CA ALA A 41 6.99 -9.50 -27.61
C ALA A 41 6.34 -10.62 -26.78
N LEU A 42 5.01 -10.58 -26.60
CA LEU A 42 4.29 -11.46 -25.70
C LEU A 42 4.40 -12.96 -26.02
N PRO A 43 4.28 -13.43 -27.27
CA PRO A 43 4.41 -14.86 -27.56
C PRO A 43 5.77 -15.45 -27.17
N ALA A 44 6.85 -14.70 -27.39
CA ALA A 44 8.18 -15.12 -26.98
C ALA A 44 8.33 -15.08 -25.43
N PHE A 45 7.73 -14.11 -24.76
CA PHE A 45 7.73 -14.01 -23.32
C PHE A 45 6.93 -15.15 -22.66
N ASP A 46 5.78 -15.48 -23.20
CA ASP A 46 4.97 -16.64 -22.76
C ASP A 46 5.71 -17.97 -22.97
N ALA A 47 6.44 -18.10 -24.07
CA ALA A 47 7.29 -19.28 -24.31
C ALA A 47 8.43 -19.38 -23.26
N LEU A 48 9.02 -18.26 -22.83
CA LEU A 48 9.99 -18.24 -21.74
C LEU A 48 9.34 -18.65 -20.42
N LYS A 49 8.13 -18.12 -20.13
CA LYS A 49 7.36 -18.54 -18.95
C LYS A 49 7.17 -20.06 -18.97
N ALA A 50 6.62 -20.60 -20.04
CA ALA A 50 6.39 -22.04 -20.17
C ALA A 50 7.68 -22.88 -19.99
N LYS A 51 8.84 -22.34 -20.38
CA LYS A 51 10.13 -23.03 -20.24
C LYS A 51 10.70 -22.97 -18.84
N TYR A 52 10.57 -21.83 -18.13
CA TYR A 52 11.26 -21.57 -16.87
C TYR A 52 10.30 -21.53 -15.67
N ASP A 53 9.02 -21.75 -15.87
CA ASP A 53 8.03 -21.86 -14.79
C ASP A 53 8.45 -22.92 -13.77
N GLY A 54 8.35 -22.59 -12.49
CA GLY A 54 8.79 -23.46 -11.39
C GLY A 54 10.31 -23.63 -11.25
N GLN A 55 11.13 -22.94 -12.06
CA GLN A 55 12.59 -22.99 -11.96
C GLN A 55 13.19 -21.80 -11.17
N GLY A 56 12.35 -21.06 -10.44
CA GLY A 56 12.76 -19.89 -9.65
C GLY A 56 12.73 -18.58 -10.44
N VAL A 57 11.96 -18.52 -11.51
CA VAL A 57 11.64 -17.29 -12.27
C VAL A 57 10.14 -17.06 -12.19
N GLU A 58 9.74 -15.90 -11.68
CA GLU A 58 8.35 -15.43 -11.73
C GLU A 58 8.17 -14.56 -12.97
N PHE A 59 7.01 -14.66 -13.64
CA PHE A 59 6.71 -13.90 -14.85
C PHE A 59 5.51 -12.98 -14.64
N MET A 60 5.71 -11.69 -14.85
CA MET A 60 4.69 -10.66 -14.76
C MET A 60 4.83 -9.67 -15.91
N MET A 61 3.80 -8.89 -16.13
CA MET A 61 3.86 -7.68 -16.95
C MET A 61 3.72 -6.46 -16.08
N ILE A 62 4.17 -5.30 -16.55
CA ILE A 62 3.97 -4.02 -15.88
C ILE A 62 3.43 -3.00 -16.88
N ASN A 63 2.36 -2.29 -16.48
CA ASN A 63 1.73 -1.24 -17.28
C ASN A 63 1.95 0.14 -16.64
N PRO A 64 2.79 1.01 -17.24
CA PRO A 64 3.08 2.34 -16.75
C PRO A 64 2.15 3.43 -17.33
N MET A 65 0.94 3.09 -17.74
CA MET A 65 0.07 4.02 -18.48
C MET A 65 -0.94 4.78 -17.62
N GLY A 66 -0.98 4.50 -16.31
CA GLY A 66 -1.86 5.17 -15.37
C GLY A 66 -3.23 4.50 -15.23
N LYS A 67 -3.92 4.80 -14.14
CA LYS A 67 -5.15 4.14 -13.68
C LYS A 67 -6.32 4.14 -14.67
N HIS A 68 -6.40 5.16 -15.52
CA HIS A 68 -7.50 5.25 -16.49
C HIS A 68 -7.51 4.11 -17.50
N ASN A 69 -6.42 3.36 -17.57
CA ASN A 69 -6.26 2.26 -18.49
C ASN A 69 -6.69 0.89 -17.94
N ARG A 70 -7.12 0.78 -16.67
CA ARG A 70 -7.40 -0.54 -16.07
C ARG A 70 -8.38 -1.38 -16.88
N SER A 71 -9.54 -0.86 -17.26
CA SER A 71 -10.51 -1.58 -18.09
C SER A 71 -9.94 -1.97 -19.46
N ALA A 72 -9.12 -1.09 -20.05
CA ALA A 72 -8.45 -1.39 -21.31
C ALA A 72 -7.37 -2.46 -21.13
N VAL A 73 -6.64 -2.47 -20.00
CA VAL A 73 -5.67 -3.52 -19.66
C VAL A 73 -6.37 -4.86 -19.46
N GLN A 74 -7.49 -4.90 -18.72
CA GLN A 74 -8.30 -6.12 -18.59
C GLN A 74 -8.79 -6.66 -19.91
N ALA A 75 -9.26 -5.79 -20.80
CA ALA A 75 -9.68 -6.19 -22.15
C ALA A 75 -8.51 -6.74 -22.96
N LYS A 76 -7.32 -6.17 -22.83
CA LYS A 76 -6.10 -6.68 -23.49
C LYS A 76 -5.65 -8.01 -22.90
N ALA A 77 -5.65 -8.17 -21.58
CA ALA A 77 -5.33 -9.45 -20.93
C ALA A 77 -6.22 -10.58 -21.45
N ALA A 78 -7.52 -10.31 -21.60
CA ALA A 78 -8.46 -11.27 -22.18
C ALA A 78 -8.13 -11.64 -23.63
N VAL A 79 -7.64 -10.69 -24.43
CA VAL A 79 -7.22 -10.93 -25.81
C VAL A 79 -5.90 -11.72 -25.88
N TYR A 80 -4.98 -11.44 -24.98
CA TYR A 80 -3.70 -12.13 -24.90
C TYR A 80 -3.88 -13.62 -24.57
N ALA A 81 -4.91 -13.95 -23.81
CA ALA A 81 -5.23 -15.31 -23.36
C ALA A 81 -4.03 -16.01 -22.69
N VAL A 82 -3.20 -15.26 -21.98
CA VAL A 82 -2.07 -15.75 -21.18
C VAL A 82 -2.34 -15.52 -19.70
N ASP A 83 -1.90 -16.46 -18.90
CA ASP A 83 -2.02 -16.38 -17.43
C ASP A 83 -0.77 -15.68 -16.85
N ILE A 84 -0.67 -14.39 -17.09
CA ILE A 84 0.43 -13.52 -16.60
C ILE A 84 -0.19 -12.26 -16.03
N PRO A 85 0.01 -11.94 -14.73
CA PRO A 85 -0.52 -10.74 -14.13
C PRO A 85 0.10 -9.48 -14.74
N ILE A 86 -0.71 -8.43 -14.91
CA ILE A 86 -0.27 -7.14 -15.45
C ILE A 86 -0.32 -6.12 -14.31
N LEU A 87 0.81 -5.84 -13.71
CA LEU A 87 0.95 -4.88 -12.62
C LEU A 87 0.61 -3.47 -13.09
N MET A 88 -0.28 -2.78 -12.37
CA MET A 88 -0.74 -1.43 -12.70
C MET A 88 0.08 -0.39 -11.93
N ASP A 89 0.99 0.28 -12.61
CA ASP A 89 1.76 1.38 -12.02
C ASP A 89 1.09 2.73 -12.33
N ASP A 90 -0.02 2.98 -11.66
CA ASP A 90 -0.86 4.16 -11.89
C ASP A 90 -0.11 5.47 -11.62
N ALA A 91 0.68 5.50 -10.57
CA ALA A 91 1.52 6.64 -10.23
C ALA A 91 2.78 6.75 -11.10
N ARG A 92 3.16 5.71 -11.83
CA ARG A 92 4.34 5.63 -12.70
C ARG A 92 5.69 5.75 -11.99
N VAL A 93 5.69 5.73 -10.66
CA VAL A 93 6.90 5.88 -9.84
C VAL A 93 7.75 4.62 -9.83
N ILE A 94 7.12 3.46 -9.91
CA ILE A 94 7.82 2.18 -9.96
C ILE A 94 8.50 1.99 -11.31
N SER A 95 7.79 2.25 -12.39
CA SER A 95 8.32 2.15 -13.75
C SER A 95 9.51 3.09 -13.98
N GLU A 96 9.42 4.32 -13.46
CA GLU A 96 10.52 5.29 -13.51
C GLU A 96 11.72 4.80 -12.68
N ALA A 97 11.49 4.31 -11.45
CA ALA A 97 12.54 3.77 -10.59
C ALA A 97 13.20 2.51 -11.17
N LEU A 98 12.45 1.66 -11.88
CA LEU A 98 12.97 0.50 -12.63
C LEU A 98 13.79 0.91 -13.85
N GLY A 99 13.71 2.16 -14.30
CA GLY A 99 14.37 2.64 -15.52
C GLY A 99 13.69 2.15 -16.79
N ILE A 100 12.37 1.92 -16.76
CA ILE A 100 11.62 1.52 -17.94
C ILE A 100 11.65 2.64 -18.98
N GLU A 101 12.10 2.30 -20.18
CA GLU A 101 12.24 3.25 -21.28
C GLU A 101 11.29 2.99 -22.46
N ARG A 102 10.94 1.72 -22.70
CA ARG A 102 10.19 1.35 -23.89
C ARG A 102 9.15 0.27 -23.63
N ALA A 103 8.03 0.35 -24.36
CA ALA A 103 7.06 -0.73 -24.38
C ALA A 103 7.63 -1.96 -25.13
N GLY A 104 7.38 -3.15 -24.60
CA GLY A 104 7.86 -4.42 -25.17
C GLY A 104 9.28 -4.80 -24.73
N GLU A 105 9.94 -4.01 -23.88
CA GLU A 105 11.17 -4.46 -23.23
C GLU A 105 10.89 -5.37 -22.03
N VAL A 106 11.88 -6.16 -21.66
CA VAL A 106 11.87 -7.03 -20.48
C VAL A 106 12.93 -6.57 -19.50
N LEU A 107 12.55 -6.52 -18.25
CA LEU A 107 13.47 -6.34 -17.13
C LEU A 107 13.54 -7.64 -16.33
N LEU A 108 14.74 -8.02 -15.91
CA LEU A 108 14.94 -9.08 -14.92
C LEU A 108 15.28 -8.43 -13.59
N TYR A 109 14.35 -8.49 -12.65
CA TYR A 109 14.44 -7.89 -11.33
C TYR A 109 14.72 -8.96 -10.29
N ASN A 110 15.72 -8.73 -9.46
CA ASN A 110 16.07 -9.62 -8.36
C ASN A 110 15.33 -9.21 -7.08
N PRO A 111 14.41 -10.04 -6.56
CA PRO A 111 13.56 -9.68 -5.40
C PRO A 111 14.31 -9.67 -4.05
N ARG A 112 15.57 -10.12 -4.02
CA ARG A 112 16.42 -10.12 -2.80
C ARG A 112 17.37 -8.93 -2.75
N SER A 113 18.02 -8.62 -3.88
CA SER A 113 18.94 -7.48 -4.00
C SER A 113 18.23 -6.18 -4.33
N PHE A 114 17.01 -6.26 -4.86
CA PHE A 114 16.21 -5.15 -5.37
C PHE A 114 16.92 -4.41 -6.52
N MET A 115 17.60 -5.18 -7.37
CA MET A 115 18.32 -4.68 -8.54
C MET A 115 17.65 -5.18 -9.83
N VAL A 116 17.70 -4.34 -10.86
CA VAL A 116 17.47 -4.78 -12.24
C VAL A 116 18.80 -5.33 -12.75
N GLU A 117 18.84 -6.60 -13.12
CA GLU A 117 20.06 -7.29 -13.58
C GLU A 117 20.15 -7.33 -15.10
N TYR A 118 19.00 -7.22 -15.78
CA TYR A 118 18.91 -7.14 -17.24
C TYR A 118 17.77 -6.21 -17.66
N GLN A 119 17.97 -5.49 -18.77
CA GLN A 119 16.95 -4.71 -19.44
C GLN A 119 17.16 -4.78 -20.95
N GLY A 120 16.10 -5.17 -21.70
CA GLY A 120 16.24 -5.27 -23.15
C GLY A 120 15.17 -6.09 -23.83
N SER A 121 15.50 -6.69 -24.98
CA SER A 121 14.55 -7.50 -25.73
C SER A 121 14.30 -8.86 -25.07
N VAL A 122 13.08 -9.40 -25.28
CA VAL A 122 12.70 -10.74 -24.83
C VAL A 122 13.69 -11.80 -25.33
N ALA A 123 14.08 -11.74 -26.61
CA ALA A 123 14.96 -12.73 -27.21
C ALA A 123 16.35 -12.80 -26.54
N ALA A 124 16.88 -11.66 -26.10
CA ALA A 124 18.18 -11.62 -25.42
C ALA A 124 18.09 -11.90 -23.91
N SER A 125 16.91 -11.80 -23.30
CA SER A 125 16.72 -12.04 -21.85
C SER A 125 16.91 -13.51 -21.48
N GLU A 126 16.70 -14.45 -22.40
CA GLU A 126 16.84 -15.87 -22.11
C GLU A 126 18.24 -16.25 -21.64
N LYS A 127 19.29 -15.67 -22.26
CA LYS A 127 20.66 -15.89 -21.83
C LYS A 127 20.89 -15.38 -20.39
N ALA A 128 20.40 -14.19 -20.09
CA ALA A 128 20.51 -13.63 -18.73
C ALA A 128 19.74 -14.48 -17.70
N ILE A 129 18.57 -15.02 -18.05
CA ILE A 129 17.84 -15.97 -17.19
C ILE A 129 18.70 -17.20 -16.90
N GLN A 130 19.33 -17.78 -17.91
CA GLN A 130 20.19 -18.98 -17.76
C GLN A 130 21.40 -18.69 -16.86
N GLU A 131 22.08 -17.56 -17.03
CA GLU A 131 23.20 -17.12 -16.22
C GLU A 131 22.81 -16.98 -14.74
N VAL A 132 21.72 -16.27 -14.44
CA VAL A 132 21.22 -16.13 -13.05
C VAL A 132 20.79 -17.47 -12.46
N LEU A 133 20.12 -18.34 -13.23
CA LEU A 133 19.74 -19.67 -12.75
C LEU A 133 20.98 -20.55 -12.45
N ALA A 134 22.07 -20.37 -13.21
CA ALA A 134 23.34 -21.02 -12.93
C ALA A 134 24.10 -20.42 -11.74
N GLY A 135 23.64 -19.27 -11.22
CA GLY A 135 24.33 -18.52 -10.14
C GLY A 135 25.51 -17.70 -10.66
N GLU A 136 25.49 -17.36 -11.94
CA GLU A 136 26.50 -16.54 -12.61
C GLU A 136 26.00 -15.09 -12.73
N ASP A 137 26.91 -14.15 -12.86
CA ASP A 137 26.59 -12.76 -13.16
C ASP A 137 26.08 -12.60 -14.59
N VAL A 138 25.14 -11.69 -14.81
CA VAL A 138 24.62 -11.40 -16.14
C VAL A 138 25.70 -10.76 -17.02
N SER A 139 26.11 -11.44 -18.06
CA SER A 139 27.22 -11.02 -18.92
C SER A 139 26.87 -9.82 -19.82
N VAL A 140 25.58 -9.63 -20.14
CA VAL A 140 25.05 -8.51 -20.94
C VAL A 140 23.83 -7.94 -20.22
N ALA A 141 24.04 -6.87 -19.46
CA ALA A 141 23.01 -6.28 -18.61
C ALA A 141 21.97 -5.44 -19.39
N SER A 142 22.28 -5.00 -20.62
CA SER A 142 21.35 -4.18 -21.40
C SER A 142 21.48 -4.44 -22.90
N VAL A 143 20.32 -4.53 -23.58
CA VAL A 143 20.20 -4.64 -25.03
C VAL A 143 19.14 -3.66 -25.52
N ALA A 144 19.50 -2.78 -26.45
CA ALA A 144 18.57 -1.81 -27.00
C ALA A 144 17.33 -2.48 -27.65
N THR A 145 16.16 -1.90 -27.41
CA THR A 145 14.87 -2.29 -27.97
C THR A 145 14.32 -1.21 -28.89
N SER A 146 13.41 -1.59 -29.79
CA SER A 146 12.81 -0.69 -30.77
C SER A 146 11.38 -0.26 -30.44
N GLY A 147 10.85 -0.62 -29.27
CA GLY A 147 9.50 -0.28 -28.86
C GLY A 147 9.28 1.23 -28.68
N PRO A 148 8.03 1.70 -28.67
CA PRO A 148 7.69 3.08 -28.36
C PRO A 148 8.28 3.54 -27.03
N VAL A 149 8.81 4.77 -27.02
CA VAL A 149 9.39 5.38 -25.82
C VAL A 149 8.27 5.68 -24.81
N ILE A 150 8.51 5.33 -23.56
CA ILE A 150 7.68 5.72 -22.41
C ILE A 150 8.32 6.94 -21.80
N SER A 151 7.65 8.07 -21.89
CA SER A 151 8.16 9.35 -21.37
C SER A 151 7.62 9.57 -19.96
N TYR A 152 8.50 9.94 -19.05
CA TYR A 152 8.16 10.46 -17.73
C TYR A 152 8.25 11.97 -17.75
N ALA A 153 7.25 12.65 -17.19
CA ALA A 153 7.32 14.11 -17.06
C ALA A 153 8.47 14.45 -16.10
N ALA A 154 9.32 15.39 -16.49
CA ALA A 154 10.32 15.92 -15.59
C ALA A 154 9.59 16.56 -14.39
N THR A 155 9.72 15.96 -13.22
CA THR A 155 9.10 16.48 -12.00
C THR A 155 10.05 17.50 -11.40
N ALA A 156 9.63 18.78 -11.37
CA ALA A 156 10.30 19.75 -10.53
C ALA A 156 10.20 19.27 -9.07
N VAL A 157 11.21 19.58 -8.25
CA VAL A 157 11.15 19.25 -6.83
C VAL A 157 9.96 19.98 -6.21
N PRO A 158 8.97 19.28 -5.65
CA PRO A 158 7.80 19.92 -5.07
C PRO A 158 8.16 20.81 -3.89
N SER A 159 7.40 21.89 -3.72
CA SER A 159 7.51 22.78 -2.56
C SER A 159 7.11 22.04 -1.27
N TYR A 160 7.96 22.10 -0.26
CA TYR A 160 7.58 21.55 1.05
C TYR A 160 6.34 22.27 1.60
N ILE A 161 6.34 23.60 1.56
CA ILE A 161 5.26 24.41 2.15
C ILE A 161 3.95 24.29 1.37
N ALA A 162 4.04 24.38 0.01
CA ALA A 162 2.84 24.45 -0.80
C ALA A 162 2.26 23.08 -1.17
N ASP A 163 3.12 22.06 -1.34
CA ASP A 163 2.69 20.75 -1.86
C ASP A 163 2.79 19.66 -0.82
N ILE A 164 3.94 19.51 -0.14
CA ILE A 164 4.21 18.34 0.69
C ILE A 164 3.57 18.41 2.07
N ALA A 165 3.71 19.53 2.78
CA ALA A 165 3.16 19.66 4.12
C ALA A 165 1.63 19.50 4.16
N PRO A 166 0.84 20.02 3.20
CA PRO A 166 -0.59 19.72 3.10
C PRO A 166 -0.88 18.22 2.90
N ILE A 167 -0.16 17.55 1.99
CA ILE A 167 -0.33 16.10 1.77
C ILE A 167 -0.09 15.31 3.06
N LEU A 168 1.01 15.63 3.77
CA LEU A 168 1.34 14.97 5.03
C LEU A 168 0.33 15.27 6.15
N ALA A 169 -0.16 16.51 6.22
CA ALA A 169 -1.17 16.92 7.20
C ALA A 169 -2.48 16.14 7.01
N ASP A 170 -2.94 16.03 5.77
CA ASP A 170 -4.25 15.43 5.45
C ASP A 170 -4.20 13.89 5.52
N ASN A 171 -3.15 13.27 5.00
CA ASN A 171 -3.09 11.82 4.84
C ASN A 171 -2.32 11.09 5.94
N CYS A 172 -1.40 11.74 6.64
CA CYS A 172 -0.44 11.09 7.54
C CYS A 172 -0.57 11.55 8.99
N ALA A 173 -0.56 12.87 9.23
CA ALA A 173 -0.42 13.47 10.55
C ALA A 173 -1.56 13.12 11.51
N THR A 174 -2.75 12.79 11.01
CA THR A 174 -3.88 12.34 11.88
C THR A 174 -3.49 11.13 12.75
N CYS A 175 -2.68 10.22 12.22
CA CYS A 175 -2.16 9.07 12.96
C CYS A 175 -0.75 9.35 13.50
N HIS A 176 0.11 10.02 12.69
CA HIS A 176 1.47 10.38 13.01
C HIS A 176 1.55 11.74 13.73
N ARG A 177 1.05 11.78 14.95
CA ARG A 177 1.07 12.94 15.83
C ARG A 177 1.38 12.53 17.26
N GLU A 178 1.76 13.47 18.10
CA GLU A 178 1.93 13.20 19.53
C GLU A 178 0.64 12.64 20.14
N GLY A 179 0.75 11.52 20.86
CA GLY A 179 -0.39 10.78 21.40
C GLY A 179 -1.28 10.11 20.35
N GLY A 180 -0.86 10.07 19.09
CA GLY A 180 -1.49 9.30 18.02
C GLY A 180 -1.17 7.81 18.09
N ILE A 181 -1.70 7.03 17.13
CA ILE A 181 -1.46 5.58 17.05
C ILE A 181 -0.13 5.22 16.40
N ALA A 182 0.41 6.11 15.54
CA ALA A 182 1.64 5.85 14.83
C ALA A 182 2.89 5.99 15.73
N PRO A 183 3.99 5.29 15.39
CA PRO A 183 5.17 5.20 16.28
C PRO A 183 5.99 6.50 16.40
N PHE A 184 5.77 7.48 15.53
CA PHE A 184 6.44 8.78 15.55
C PHE A 184 5.51 9.88 15.07
N ALA A 185 5.76 11.12 15.48
CA ALA A 185 4.98 12.27 15.05
C ALA A 185 5.58 12.92 13.80
N MET A 186 4.73 13.33 12.87
CA MET A 186 5.07 14.17 11.71
C MET A 186 4.68 15.63 12.01
N ASP A 187 5.30 16.21 13.00
CA ASP A 187 4.98 17.51 13.57
C ASP A 187 5.95 18.63 13.16
N SER A 188 6.92 18.34 12.35
CA SER A 188 7.89 19.29 11.83
C SER A 188 8.62 18.78 10.59
N HIS A 189 9.13 19.73 9.78
CA HIS A 189 9.98 19.41 8.62
C HIS A 189 11.16 18.53 9.00
N THR A 190 11.84 18.85 10.10
CA THR A 190 13.02 18.09 10.55
C THR A 190 12.70 16.63 10.80
N MET A 191 11.54 16.36 11.40
CA MET A 191 11.09 15.00 11.64
C MET A 191 10.79 14.27 10.33
N VAL A 192 10.00 14.87 9.45
CA VAL A 192 9.63 14.21 8.18
C VAL A 192 10.81 14.08 7.22
N GLN A 193 11.77 15.03 7.25
CA GLN A 193 13.01 14.91 6.50
C GLN A 193 13.84 13.72 6.98
N GLY A 194 13.97 13.54 8.30
CA GLY A 194 14.68 12.39 8.87
C GLY A 194 14.04 11.05 8.50
N TRP A 195 12.73 11.02 8.35
CA TRP A 195 11.97 9.84 7.96
C TRP A 195 11.70 9.72 6.44
N SER A 196 12.14 10.67 5.63
CA SER A 196 11.82 10.70 4.19
C SER A 196 12.21 9.43 3.42
N PRO A 197 13.34 8.74 3.72
CA PRO A 197 13.64 7.47 3.05
C PRO A 197 12.63 6.37 3.40
N MET A 198 12.16 6.32 4.65
CA MET A 198 11.13 5.39 5.08
C MET A 198 9.76 5.76 4.50
N ILE A 199 9.42 7.05 4.46
CA ILE A 199 8.18 7.54 3.84
C ILE A 199 8.13 7.11 2.38
N ARG A 200 9.23 7.30 1.64
CA ARG A 200 9.36 6.83 0.26
C ARG A 200 9.11 5.31 0.15
N GLU A 201 9.80 4.53 0.96
CA GLU A 201 9.66 3.07 0.94
C GLU A 201 8.24 2.61 1.22
N VAL A 202 7.58 3.16 2.24
CA VAL A 202 6.21 2.72 2.59
C VAL A 202 5.16 3.14 1.57
N LEU A 203 5.41 4.21 0.79
CA LEU A 203 4.58 4.59 -0.35
C LEU A 203 4.81 3.64 -1.54
N MET A 204 6.06 3.33 -1.88
CA MET A 204 6.38 2.39 -2.97
C MET A 204 5.88 0.97 -2.68
N THR A 205 5.88 0.54 -1.42
CA THR A 205 5.37 -0.76 -1.00
C THR A 205 3.89 -0.76 -0.61
N LYS A 206 3.21 0.37 -0.77
CA LYS A 206 1.78 0.55 -0.41
C LYS A 206 1.45 0.13 1.03
N ARG A 207 2.42 0.21 1.96
CA ARG A 207 2.19 -0.07 3.39
C ARG A 207 1.53 1.09 4.12
N MET A 208 1.69 2.32 3.61
CA MET A 208 1.06 3.53 4.13
C MET A 208 0.38 4.32 3.01
N PRO A 209 -0.76 4.98 3.29
CA PRO A 209 -1.60 4.82 4.48
C PRO A 209 -2.10 3.39 4.70
N PRO A 210 -2.32 2.95 5.96
CA PRO A 210 -2.79 1.58 6.21
C PRO A 210 -4.24 1.40 5.76
N GLY A 211 -4.59 0.17 5.33
CA GLY A 211 -5.94 -0.15 4.88
C GLY A 211 -6.30 0.51 3.55
N GLN A 212 -5.33 0.61 2.64
CA GLN A 212 -5.57 1.16 1.31
C GLN A 212 -6.68 0.39 0.60
N ILE A 213 -7.57 1.17 -0.02
CA ILE A 213 -8.62 0.70 -0.90
C ILE A 213 -8.10 0.71 -2.33
N ASP A 214 -8.64 -0.17 -3.16
CA ASP A 214 -8.41 -0.10 -4.59
C ASP A 214 -9.16 1.12 -5.17
N GLY A 215 -8.43 2.15 -5.57
CA GLY A 215 -8.97 3.40 -6.10
C GLY A 215 -9.76 3.26 -7.41
N HIS A 216 -9.82 2.03 -7.98
CA HIS A 216 -10.66 1.73 -9.15
C HIS A 216 -12.03 1.15 -8.78
N ILE A 217 -12.29 0.86 -7.50
CA ILE A 217 -13.50 0.18 -7.03
C ILE A 217 -14.25 1.05 -6.04
N GLY A 218 -15.40 1.59 -6.48
CA GLY A 218 -16.32 2.32 -5.62
C GLY A 218 -15.82 3.68 -5.13
N GLU A 219 -16.65 4.30 -4.30
CA GLU A 219 -16.34 5.54 -3.59
C GLU A 219 -16.63 5.30 -2.11
N PHE A 220 -15.72 5.72 -1.24
CA PHE A 220 -15.83 5.49 0.19
C PHE A 220 -15.80 6.81 0.94
N ILE A 221 -16.65 6.94 1.96
CA ILE A 221 -16.64 8.10 2.84
C ILE A 221 -15.43 8.00 3.77
N ASN A 222 -14.68 9.09 3.88
CA ASN A 222 -13.48 9.18 4.73
C ASN A 222 -12.37 8.19 4.34
N ASP A 223 -12.27 7.83 3.06
CA ASP A 223 -11.08 7.13 2.62
C ASP A 223 -9.84 8.02 2.84
N ARG A 224 -8.71 7.38 2.96
CA ARG A 224 -7.40 8.04 3.10
C ARG A 224 -6.50 7.67 1.95
N LEU A 225 -7.12 7.48 0.80
CA LEU A 225 -6.41 7.16 -0.41
C LEU A 225 -5.57 8.37 -0.81
N ILE A 226 -4.27 8.21 -0.79
CA ILE A 226 -3.35 9.17 -1.37
C ILE A 226 -3.43 9.06 -2.90
N THR A 227 -3.56 10.15 -3.58
CA THR A 227 -3.66 10.18 -5.04
C THR A 227 -2.31 9.86 -5.70
N ASP A 228 -2.34 9.42 -6.96
CA ASP A 228 -1.12 9.12 -7.71
C ASP A 228 -0.21 10.34 -7.87
N GLU A 229 -0.78 11.53 -7.95
CA GLU A 229 -0.05 12.79 -8.01
C GLU A 229 0.63 13.10 -6.68
N GLU A 230 -0.08 12.94 -5.56
CA GLU A 230 0.48 13.12 -4.22
C GLU A 230 1.61 12.11 -3.95
N VAL A 231 1.42 10.85 -4.35
CA VAL A 231 2.49 9.82 -4.26
C VAL A 231 3.73 10.25 -5.02
N ARG A 232 3.56 10.70 -6.28
CA ARG A 232 4.69 11.21 -7.09
C ARG A 232 5.38 12.39 -6.42
N ASN A 233 4.60 13.35 -5.92
CA ASN A 233 5.15 14.55 -5.29
C ASN A 233 5.95 14.19 -4.04
N VAL A 234 5.42 13.37 -3.15
CA VAL A 234 6.13 12.99 -1.92
C VAL A 234 7.40 12.19 -2.23
N ILE A 235 7.35 11.26 -3.20
CA ILE A 235 8.53 10.48 -3.61
C ILE A 235 9.58 11.38 -4.26
N ALA A 236 9.20 12.26 -5.19
CA ALA A 236 10.12 13.20 -5.84
C ALA A 236 10.80 14.15 -4.83
N TRP A 237 10.03 14.64 -3.85
CA TRP A 237 10.57 15.46 -2.76
C TRP A 237 11.54 14.68 -1.88
N ALA A 238 11.21 13.43 -1.50
CA ALA A 238 12.07 12.57 -0.70
C ALA A 238 13.37 12.24 -1.44
N ASP A 239 13.31 11.90 -2.74
CA ASP A 239 14.46 11.60 -3.58
C ASP A 239 15.37 12.82 -3.79
N ALA A 240 14.83 14.03 -3.73
CA ALA A 240 15.60 15.28 -3.74
C ALA A 240 16.25 15.62 -2.38
N GLY A 241 16.15 14.74 -1.38
CA GLY A 241 16.71 14.95 -0.04
C GLY A 241 15.77 15.71 0.89
N ALA A 242 14.49 15.75 0.55
CA ALA A 242 13.43 16.35 1.36
C ALA A 242 13.72 17.83 1.72
N PRO A 243 13.97 18.71 0.74
CA PRO A 243 14.31 20.10 1.01
C PRO A 243 13.16 20.88 1.62
N LYS A 244 13.48 21.92 2.40
CA LYS A 244 12.53 22.91 2.89
C LYS A 244 12.69 24.20 2.10
N ASP A 245 11.59 24.76 1.66
CA ASP A 245 11.49 26.08 1.06
C ASP A 245 10.82 27.05 2.02
N GLY A 246 11.44 28.21 2.22
CA GLY A 246 10.95 29.26 3.12
C GLY A 246 11.17 29.01 4.61
N ASP A 247 10.71 29.97 5.44
CA ASP A 247 11.01 30.03 6.86
C ASP A 247 9.95 29.37 7.76
N THR A 248 8.70 29.29 7.28
CA THR A 248 7.59 28.69 8.03
C THR A 248 7.60 27.17 7.91
N ASP A 249 6.99 26.52 8.90
CA ASP A 249 6.79 25.08 8.89
C ASP A 249 5.33 24.75 9.21
N PRO A 250 4.50 24.47 8.17
CA PRO A 250 3.08 24.24 8.37
C PRO A 250 2.75 23.08 9.30
N LEU A 251 3.62 22.07 9.40
CA LEU A 251 3.38 20.93 10.28
C LEU A 251 3.46 21.31 11.77
N THR A 252 4.26 22.33 12.13
CA THR A 252 4.33 22.82 13.52
C THR A 252 3.08 23.60 13.95
N GLU A 253 2.28 24.05 12.99
CA GLU A 253 1.05 24.81 13.24
C GLU A 253 -0.19 23.92 13.35
N LEU A 254 -0.04 22.62 13.11
CA LEU A 254 -1.15 21.66 13.21
C LEU A 254 -1.68 21.62 14.65
N THR A 255 -2.97 21.80 14.77
CA THR A 255 -3.67 21.71 16.05
C THR A 255 -4.66 20.56 16.02
N TRP A 256 -4.73 19.83 17.12
CA TRP A 256 -5.62 18.68 17.25
C TRP A 256 -6.70 18.98 18.28
N SER A 257 -7.92 18.51 17.99
CA SER A 257 -9.01 18.64 18.96
C SER A 257 -8.60 18.01 20.29
N THR A 258 -8.74 18.77 21.35
CA THR A 258 -8.56 18.31 22.73
C THR A 258 -9.84 17.73 23.32
N SER A 259 -10.96 17.82 22.60
CA SER A 259 -12.21 17.21 23.02
C SER A 259 -12.03 15.70 23.13
N LYS A 260 -12.41 15.17 24.28
CA LYS A 260 -12.40 13.74 24.54
C LYS A 260 -13.46 13.02 23.70
N TRP A 261 -14.54 13.70 23.35
CA TRP A 261 -15.69 13.18 22.64
C TRP A 261 -15.89 13.91 21.31
N SER A 262 -16.22 13.19 20.26
CA SER A 262 -16.44 13.76 18.93
C SER A 262 -17.93 13.93 18.59
N LEU A 263 -18.81 13.10 19.17
CA LEU A 263 -20.24 13.13 18.89
C LEU A 263 -20.99 14.18 19.71
N SER A 264 -20.50 14.50 20.92
CA SER A 264 -21.06 15.54 21.77
C SER A 264 -20.06 15.95 22.85
N ASP A 265 -20.23 17.14 23.45
CA ASP A 265 -19.37 17.63 24.53
C ASP A 265 -19.49 16.77 25.80
N LYS A 266 -20.65 16.16 25.99
CA LYS A 266 -20.93 15.29 27.14
C LYS A 266 -21.85 14.16 26.74
N PRO A 267 -21.39 12.90 26.80
CA PRO A 267 -22.25 11.75 26.57
C PRO A 267 -23.26 11.56 27.70
N ASP A 268 -24.43 11.03 27.35
CA ASP A 268 -25.49 10.73 28.35
C ASP A 268 -25.09 9.53 29.23
N LEU A 269 -24.30 8.61 28.68
CA LEU A 269 -23.82 7.41 29.37
C LEU A 269 -22.38 7.12 29.02
N VAL A 270 -21.54 6.86 30.02
CA VAL A 270 -20.16 6.42 29.85
C VAL A 270 -20.00 5.05 30.46
N LEU A 271 -19.65 4.07 29.64
CA LEU A 271 -19.34 2.72 30.09
C LEU A 271 -17.83 2.53 30.15
N LYS A 272 -17.32 2.11 31.30
CA LYS A 272 -15.90 1.92 31.51
C LYS A 272 -15.53 0.45 31.31
N VAL A 273 -14.80 0.16 30.26
CA VAL A 273 -14.23 -1.16 30.01
C VAL A 273 -13.03 -1.37 30.94
N PRO A 274 -12.93 -2.50 31.66
CA PRO A 274 -11.77 -2.81 32.49
C PRO A 274 -10.47 -2.86 31.68
N SER A 275 -9.38 -2.39 32.28
CA SER A 275 -8.05 -2.44 31.66
C SER A 275 -7.64 -3.87 31.33
N GLN A 276 -7.02 -4.04 30.14
CA GLN A 276 -6.50 -5.30 29.66
C GLN A 276 -4.97 -5.23 29.55
N GLN A 277 -4.31 -6.32 29.93
CA GLN A 277 -2.86 -6.45 29.75
C GLN A 277 -2.56 -6.88 28.31
N VAL A 278 -1.71 -6.11 27.64
CA VAL A 278 -1.21 -6.41 26.30
C VAL A 278 0.25 -6.86 26.43
N PRO A 279 0.61 -8.07 26.02
CA PRO A 279 2.00 -8.53 26.07
C PRO A 279 2.86 -7.75 25.08
N ALA A 280 4.14 -7.57 25.41
CA ALA A 280 5.08 -6.85 24.56
C ALA A 280 5.41 -7.62 23.26
N THR A 281 5.24 -8.93 23.25
CA THR A 281 5.54 -9.82 22.12
C THR A 281 4.51 -10.93 22.02
N GLY A 282 4.40 -11.53 20.85
CA GLY A 282 3.50 -12.65 20.58
C GLY A 282 2.16 -12.23 19.99
N VAL A 283 1.26 -13.17 19.87
CA VAL A 283 -0.11 -12.98 19.35
C VAL A 283 -1.07 -12.82 20.50
N LEU A 284 -1.88 -11.77 20.47
CA LEU A 284 -2.98 -11.55 21.40
C LEU A 284 -4.29 -12.01 20.76
N GLU A 285 -4.88 -13.05 21.33
CA GLU A 285 -6.21 -13.50 20.93
C GLU A 285 -7.28 -12.45 21.26
N TYR A 286 -8.38 -12.45 20.48
CA TYR A 286 -9.52 -11.58 20.76
C TYR A 286 -10.05 -11.82 22.17
N ARG A 287 -10.30 -10.73 22.89
CA ARG A 287 -10.85 -10.76 24.24
C ARG A 287 -12.23 -10.15 24.25
N ASP A 288 -13.21 -10.95 24.68
CA ASP A 288 -14.56 -10.46 24.92
C ASP A 288 -14.66 -9.90 26.33
N VAL A 289 -15.11 -8.67 26.45
CA VAL A 289 -15.32 -8.01 27.73
C VAL A 289 -16.78 -7.58 27.83
N ALA A 290 -17.50 -8.13 28.79
CA ALA A 290 -18.89 -7.78 29.04
C ALA A 290 -18.97 -6.62 30.03
N VAL A 291 -19.71 -5.57 29.65
CA VAL A 291 -20.03 -4.44 30.54
C VAL A 291 -21.55 -4.31 30.66
N LYS A 292 -22.06 -4.40 31.88
CA LYS A 292 -23.49 -4.24 32.13
C LYS A 292 -23.91 -2.78 31.91
N ILE A 293 -24.95 -2.59 31.12
CA ILE A 293 -25.60 -1.28 30.96
C ILE A 293 -26.77 -1.21 31.93
N ASP A 294 -26.74 -0.23 32.82
CA ASP A 294 -27.87 0.08 33.74
C ASP A 294 -28.60 1.30 33.20
N LEU A 295 -29.85 1.10 32.84
CA LEU A 295 -30.74 2.13 32.31
C LEU A 295 -31.86 2.52 33.30
N ASP A 296 -31.72 2.18 34.58
CA ASP A 296 -32.75 2.44 35.64
C ASP A 296 -34.12 1.85 35.26
N GLY A 297 -34.14 0.71 34.56
CA GLY A 297 -35.35 0.05 34.08
C GLY A 297 -36.13 0.79 32.98
N LYS A 298 -35.48 1.75 32.29
CA LYS A 298 -36.12 2.55 31.22
C LYS A 298 -35.54 2.23 29.89
N ASP A 299 -36.42 2.17 28.88
CA ASP A 299 -35.96 2.11 27.47
C ASP A 299 -35.30 3.41 27.07
N ARG A 300 -34.26 3.29 26.26
CA ARG A 300 -33.50 4.42 25.71
C ARG A 300 -33.24 4.21 24.21
N TRP A 301 -33.33 5.29 23.48
CA TRP A 301 -32.90 5.34 22.09
C TRP A 301 -31.42 5.75 22.03
N VAL A 302 -30.61 4.98 21.29
CA VAL A 302 -29.21 5.30 21.06
C VAL A 302 -29.09 6.10 19.79
N ARG A 303 -28.62 7.35 19.90
CA ARG A 303 -28.33 8.23 18.76
C ARG A 303 -26.95 7.95 18.16
N GLY A 304 -26.00 7.59 18.99
CA GLY A 304 -24.64 7.31 18.57
C GLY A 304 -23.85 6.68 19.71
N THR A 305 -22.79 6.01 19.35
CA THR A 305 -21.82 5.41 20.27
C THR A 305 -20.42 5.82 19.84
N GLU A 306 -19.56 6.05 20.81
CA GLU A 306 -18.17 6.42 20.58
C GLU A 306 -17.29 5.59 21.52
N TYR A 307 -16.17 5.13 21.02
CA TYR A 307 -15.17 4.40 21.79
C TYR A 307 -13.92 5.25 21.98
N ILE A 308 -13.50 5.44 23.23
CA ILE A 308 -12.27 6.14 23.55
C ILE A 308 -11.26 5.13 24.08
N PRO A 309 -10.19 4.83 23.33
CA PRO A 309 -9.15 3.94 23.80
C PRO A 309 -8.40 4.54 24.99
N GLY A 310 -8.07 3.70 25.97
CA GLY A 310 -7.22 4.09 27.10
C GLY A 310 -5.78 4.35 26.66
N ASP A 311 -5.29 3.51 25.76
CA ASP A 311 -3.98 3.65 25.12
C ASP A 311 -4.13 3.43 23.61
N ARG A 312 -3.90 4.50 22.83
CA ARG A 312 -4.04 4.49 21.37
C ARG A 312 -2.89 3.75 20.67
N THR A 313 -1.76 3.58 21.34
CA THR A 313 -0.57 2.96 20.75
C THR A 313 -0.69 1.44 20.63
N VAL A 314 -1.59 0.83 21.40
CA VAL A 314 -1.76 -0.63 21.45
C VAL A 314 -3.14 -1.12 21.02
N LEU A 315 -4.11 -0.22 20.83
CA LEU A 315 -5.46 -0.60 20.42
C LEU A 315 -5.66 -0.30 18.93
N HIS A 316 -5.81 -1.35 18.14
CA HIS A 316 -6.06 -1.24 16.70
C HIS A 316 -7.55 -1.05 16.40
N HIS A 317 -8.42 -1.92 16.94
CA HIS A 317 -9.87 -1.82 16.76
C HIS A 317 -10.63 -2.52 17.89
N THR A 318 -11.92 -2.19 18.00
CA THR A 318 -12.88 -2.91 18.83
C THR A 318 -14.09 -3.29 18.00
N ILE A 319 -14.63 -4.48 18.29
CA ILE A 319 -15.92 -4.91 17.73
C ILE A 319 -16.94 -4.83 18.85
N ASN A 320 -17.91 -3.95 18.68
CA ASN A 320 -18.90 -3.69 19.71
C ASN A 320 -20.24 -4.35 19.37
N SER A 321 -20.86 -4.99 20.32
CA SER A 321 -22.20 -5.55 20.16
C SER A 321 -23.06 -5.30 21.40
N LEU A 322 -24.33 -5.03 21.17
CA LEU A 322 -25.32 -4.91 22.22
C LEU A 322 -26.12 -6.22 22.31
N SER A 323 -26.26 -6.77 23.51
CA SER A 323 -27.08 -7.94 23.77
C SER A 323 -28.14 -7.65 24.83
N PHE A 324 -29.37 -8.05 24.59
CA PHE A 324 -30.42 -7.96 25.59
C PHE A 324 -30.36 -9.16 26.53
N PRO A 325 -30.85 -9.04 27.79
CA PRO A 325 -30.79 -10.11 28.78
C PRO A 325 -31.37 -11.43 28.28
N GLU A 326 -32.41 -11.39 27.47
CA GLU A 326 -33.07 -12.58 26.89
C GLU A 326 -32.23 -13.29 25.81
N GLU A 327 -31.25 -12.60 25.25
CA GLU A 327 -30.36 -13.07 24.19
C GLU A 327 -29.00 -13.51 24.73
N VAL A 328 -28.70 -13.15 25.97
CA VAL A 328 -27.46 -13.55 26.65
C VAL A 328 -27.46 -15.06 26.81
N GLY A 329 -26.59 -15.74 26.10
CA GLY A 329 -26.56 -17.20 26.05
C GLY A 329 -27.23 -17.87 24.83
N LYS A 330 -27.95 -17.09 23.98
CA LYS A 330 -28.61 -17.62 22.75
C LYS A 330 -27.82 -17.40 21.47
N ARG A 331 -26.70 -16.68 21.49
CA ARG A 331 -25.91 -16.44 20.29
C ARG A 331 -25.30 -17.75 19.77
N ARG A 332 -25.81 -18.19 18.63
CA ARG A 332 -25.24 -19.29 17.85
C ARG A 332 -23.90 -18.84 17.26
N GLY A 333 -22.84 -19.57 17.52
CA GLY A 333 -21.77 -19.70 16.56
C GLY A 333 -20.34 -19.37 16.98
N ARG A 334 -20.05 -19.12 18.26
CA ARG A 334 -18.68 -19.32 18.77
C ARG A 334 -18.78 -19.98 20.15
N ASN A 335 -18.20 -21.16 20.25
CA ASN A 335 -18.29 -22.09 21.36
C ASN A 335 -17.74 -21.56 22.69
N ASN A 336 -18.43 -20.59 23.29
CA ASN A 336 -18.23 -20.31 24.69
C ASN A 336 -19.53 -19.79 25.31
N PRO A 337 -20.29 -20.67 26.02
CA PRO A 337 -21.56 -20.32 26.64
C PRO A 337 -21.42 -19.30 27.79
N ASP A 338 -20.22 -19.06 28.30
CA ASP A 338 -19.97 -18.15 29.42
C ASP A 338 -19.53 -16.74 29.01
N LYS A 339 -19.48 -16.44 27.70
CA LYS A 339 -19.09 -15.11 27.20
C LYS A 339 -20.28 -14.35 26.66
N ALA A 340 -20.91 -13.58 27.50
CA ALA A 340 -21.75 -12.48 27.07
C ALA A 340 -20.86 -11.32 26.64
N SER A 341 -20.82 -10.97 25.36
CA SER A 341 -20.16 -9.77 24.90
C SER A 341 -21.14 -8.62 24.97
N ILE A 342 -20.85 -7.65 25.77
CA ILE A 342 -21.60 -6.40 25.86
C ILE A 342 -20.64 -5.29 25.54
N THR A 343 -21.12 -4.35 24.80
CA THR A 343 -20.32 -3.25 24.38
C THR A 343 -20.92 -1.93 24.64
N ALA A 344 -20.11 -1.09 25.08
CA ALA A 344 -20.40 0.32 25.24
C ALA A 344 -20.04 1.11 24.00
#